data_fe4886402c387f0c08a8d9c494b53cc1
#
_entry.id   fe4886402c387f0c08a8d9c494b53cc1
#
_cell.length_a   1.000
_cell.length_b   1.000
_cell.length_c   1.000
_cell.angle_alpha   90.00
_cell.angle_beta   90.00
_cell.angle_gamma   90.00
#
_symmetry.space_group_name_H-M   'P 1'
#
loop_
_entity.id
_entity.type
_entity.pdbx_description
1 polymer ?
#
loop_
_entity_poly.entity_id
_entity_poly.type
_entity_poly.pdbx_seq_one_letter_code
_entity_poly.pdbx_strand_id
1 'polypeptide(L)'
;MDEGETLKYKNTQIGFVTGAAGIFGMLVVYYGTGANAGALGLFDTVMLGFFVILTALFSTLTVEVTDRTFRFYFGPGFWKRSFPLRDIQGVKVVRNPAYYGWGIRYTFHGWLYNVSGLRAVELDIRSEGTIRVGTNEPEQLRKALEQAQQPVA
;
A
#
# COMPACT_ATOMS: atom_id res chain seq x y z
N MET A 1 -15.48 -3.14 9.43
CA MET A 1 -16.41 -3.72 8.45
C MET A 1 -17.76 -3.14 8.82
N ASP A 2 -18.38 -2.41 7.90
CA ASP A 2 -19.76 -1.97 8.14
C ASP A 2 -20.64 -3.21 8.09
N GLU A 3 -21.58 -3.30 9.03
CA GLU A 3 -22.49 -4.43 9.13
C GLU A 3 -23.31 -4.55 7.84
N GLY A 4 -23.11 -5.65 7.10
CA GLY A 4 -23.83 -5.98 5.87
C GLY A 4 -23.04 -5.90 4.57
N GLU A 5 -21.75 -5.56 4.58
CA GLU A 5 -20.90 -5.62 3.37
C GLU A 5 -20.30 -7.03 3.17
N THR A 6 -20.48 -7.59 1.98
CA THR A 6 -19.91 -8.89 1.60
C THR A 6 -18.53 -8.68 0.95
N LEU A 7 -17.51 -9.29 1.54
CA LEU A 7 -16.15 -9.28 0.97
C LEU A 7 -16.11 -10.15 -0.29
N LYS A 8 -15.74 -9.57 -1.44
CA LYS A 8 -15.63 -10.25 -2.73
C LYS A 8 -14.19 -10.56 -3.12
N TYR A 9 -13.25 -9.71 -2.70
CA TYR A 9 -11.83 -9.89 -3.01
C TYR A 9 -10.98 -9.28 -1.92
N LYS A 10 -9.88 -9.96 -1.58
CA LYS A 10 -8.84 -9.46 -0.68
C LYS A 10 -7.48 -9.95 -1.14
N ASN A 11 -6.54 -9.05 -1.25
CA ASN A 11 -5.13 -9.35 -1.53
C ASN A 11 -4.22 -8.50 -0.67
N THR A 12 -3.16 -9.10 -0.16
CA THR A 12 -2.13 -8.41 0.62
C THR A 12 -0.78 -8.57 -0.07
N GLN A 13 -0.23 -7.47 -0.52
CA GLN A 13 1.10 -7.40 -1.10
C GLN A 13 2.13 -7.11 0.00
N ILE A 14 3.23 -7.88 0.01
CA ILE A 14 4.36 -7.65 0.92
C ILE A 14 5.35 -6.70 0.25
N GLY A 15 5.74 -5.66 0.97
CA GLY A 15 6.72 -4.65 0.55
C GLY A 15 8.14 -5.10 0.81
N PHE A 16 8.69 -5.95 -0.04
CA PHE A 16 10.09 -6.39 0.10
C PHE A 16 11.08 -5.23 0.09
N VAL A 17 10.83 -4.21 -0.72
CA VAL A 17 11.71 -3.04 -0.83
C VAL A 17 11.66 -2.17 0.42
N THR A 18 10.47 -1.90 0.93
CA THR A 18 10.29 -1.15 2.18
C THR A 18 10.85 -1.90 3.37
N GLY A 19 10.66 -3.23 3.41
CA GLY A 19 11.27 -4.11 4.41
C GLY A 19 12.79 -4.09 4.36
N ALA A 20 13.39 -4.25 3.19
CA ALA A 20 14.84 -4.20 3.01
C ALA A 20 15.43 -2.82 3.37
N ALA A 21 14.78 -1.73 3.00
CA ALA A 21 15.18 -0.38 3.37
C ALA A 21 15.13 -0.15 4.89
N GLY A 22 14.10 -0.68 5.57
CA GLY A 22 14.00 -0.63 7.02
C GLY A 22 15.13 -1.39 7.70
N ILE A 23 15.42 -2.62 7.27
CA ILE A 23 16.54 -3.44 7.78
C ILE A 23 17.87 -2.72 7.53
N PHE A 24 18.09 -2.17 6.34
CA PHE A 24 19.28 -1.42 6.03
C PHE A 24 19.45 -0.20 6.94
N GLY A 25 18.39 0.56 7.19
CA GLY A 25 18.41 1.68 8.13
C GLY A 25 18.78 1.25 9.55
N MET A 26 18.25 0.12 10.04
CA MET A 26 18.62 -0.45 11.33
C MET A 26 20.11 -0.84 11.40
N LEU A 27 20.64 -1.45 10.32
CA LEU A 27 22.07 -1.80 10.26
C LEU A 27 22.95 -0.57 10.24
N VAL A 28 22.57 0.49 9.52
CA VAL A 28 23.30 1.77 9.50
C VAL A 28 23.35 2.37 10.90
N VAL A 29 22.25 2.39 11.63
CA VAL A 29 22.24 2.87 13.02
C VAL A 29 23.13 1.97 13.90
N TYR A 30 22.95 0.67 13.84
CA TYR A 30 23.68 -0.28 14.70
C TYR A 30 25.20 -0.21 14.51
N TYR A 31 25.68 -0.14 13.27
CA TYR A 31 27.12 -0.08 12.97
C TYR A 31 27.68 1.35 12.93
N GLY A 32 26.87 2.32 12.49
CA GLY A 32 27.30 3.70 12.27
C GLY A 32 27.46 4.52 13.56
N THR A 33 26.68 4.22 14.58
CA THR A 33 26.72 4.94 15.86
C THR A 33 27.61 4.25 16.90
N GLY A 34 28.17 3.09 16.57
CA GLY A 34 28.98 2.31 17.53
C GLY A 34 28.12 1.52 18.55
N ALA A 35 26.82 1.40 18.33
CA ALA A 35 25.92 0.60 19.16
C ALA A 35 26.37 -0.86 19.33
N ASN A 36 27.14 -1.39 18.36
CA ASN A 36 27.77 -2.70 18.39
C ASN A 36 28.93 -2.80 19.38
N ALA A 37 29.44 -1.67 19.90
CA ALA A 37 30.60 -1.65 20.82
C ALA A 37 30.22 -1.82 22.31
N GLY A 38 28.95 -2.05 22.65
CA GLY A 38 28.58 -2.53 23.98
C GLY A 38 27.49 -1.77 24.74
N ALA A 39 27.02 -0.61 24.29
CA ALA A 39 25.89 0.07 24.92
C ALA A 39 25.08 0.86 23.89
N LEU A 40 23.79 0.51 23.79
CA LEU A 40 22.83 1.33 23.03
C LEU A 40 22.55 2.63 23.78
N GLY A 41 22.91 3.76 23.17
CA GLY A 41 22.50 5.06 23.66
C GLY A 41 20.99 5.31 23.46
N LEU A 42 20.49 6.36 24.08
CA LEU A 42 19.09 6.77 23.90
C LEU A 42 18.78 7.07 22.43
N PHE A 43 19.67 7.75 21.73
CA PHE A 43 19.53 8.07 20.31
C PHE A 43 19.41 6.79 19.45
N ASP A 44 20.30 5.82 19.68
CA ASP A 44 20.31 4.55 18.94
C ASP A 44 19.00 3.78 19.14
N THR A 45 18.55 3.71 20.41
CA THR A 45 17.29 3.03 20.77
C THR A 45 16.10 3.69 20.08
N VAL A 46 16.03 5.02 20.10
CA VAL A 46 14.95 5.78 19.44
C VAL A 46 14.98 5.56 17.92
N MET A 47 16.16 5.62 17.28
CA MET A 47 16.29 5.42 15.85
C MET A 47 15.96 4.00 15.42
N LEU A 48 16.43 3.00 16.14
CA LEU A 48 16.06 1.61 15.88
C LEU A 48 14.56 1.40 16.03
N GLY A 49 13.96 1.90 17.10
CA GLY A 49 12.51 1.86 17.31
C GLY A 49 11.74 2.55 16.17
N PHE A 50 12.20 3.69 15.71
CA PHE A 50 11.63 4.39 14.56
C PHE A 50 11.63 3.53 13.28
N PHE A 51 12.76 2.91 12.94
CA PHE A 51 12.85 2.05 11.77
C PHE A 51 11.99 0.79 11.89
N VAL A 52 11.90 0.19 13.08
CA VAL A 52 11.01 -0.94 13.34
C VAL A 52 9.55 -0.55 13.09
N ILE A 53 9.10 0.55 13.67
CA ILE A 53 7.73 1.05 13.52
C ILE A 53 7.45 1.39 12.06
N LEU A 54 8.34 2.14 11.41
CA LEU A 54 8.19 2.51 10.00
C LEU A 54 8.07 1.28 9.09
N THR A 55 8.94 0.30 9.31
CA THR A 55 8.90 -0.96 8.55
C THR A 55 7.57 -1.70 8.80
N ALA A 56 7.13 -1.84 10.04
CA ALA A 56 5.88 -2.52 10.37
C ALA A 56 4.66 -1.82 9.73
N LEU A 57 4.64 -0.48 9.72
CA LEU A 57 3.53 0.29 9.16
C LEU A 57 3.45 0.24 7.63
N PHE A 58 4.58 0.14 6.93
CA PHE A 58 4.64 0.26 5.47
C PHE A 58 5.10 -1.01 4.75
N SER A 59 5.29 -2.13 5.46
CA SER A 59 5.71 -3.40 4.85
C SER A 59 4.63 -4.09 4.05
N THR A 60 3.36 -3.76 4.25
CA THR A 60 2.25 -4.41 3.56
C THR A 60 1.25 -3.42 3.02
N LEU A 61 0.65 -3.77 1.88
CA LEU A 61 -0.49 -3.07 1.29
C LEU A 61 -1.59 -4.09 1.06
N THR A 62 -2.68 -3.95 1.77
CA THR A 62 -3.88 -4.79 1.61
C THR A 62 -4.93 -4.03 0.82
N VAL A 63 -5.50 -4.71 -0.16
CA VAL A 63 -6.59 -4.23 -1.00
C VAL A 63 -7.80 -5.13 -0.78
N GLU A 64 -8.96 -4.52 -0.58
CA GLU A 64 -10.23 -5.22 -0.37
C GLU A 64 -11.31 -4.63 -1.29
N VAL A 65 -12.10 -5.51 -1.90
CA VAL A 65 -13.30 -5.15 -2.67
C VAL A 65 -14.49 -5.83 -2.01
N THR A 66 -15.47 -5.04 -1.62
CA THR A 66 -16.77 -5.53 -1.14
C THR A 66 -17.83 -5.36 -2.23
N ASP A 67 -19.07 -5.66 -1.92
CA ASP A 67 -20.22 -5.38 -2.80
C ASP A 67 -20.54 -3.89 -2.98
N ARG A 68 -20.00 -3.02 -2.11
CA ARG A 68 -20.30 -1.57 -2.09
C ARG A 68 -19.08 -0.68 -2.13
N THR A 69 -17.94 -1.16 -1.61
CA THR A 69 -16.75 -0.33 -1.41
C THR A 69 -15.48 -1.00 -1.91
N PHE A 70 -14.58 -0.17 -2.43
CA PHE A 70 -13.17 -0.48 -2.63
C PHE A 70 -12.37 0.17 -1.52
N ARG A 71 -11.53 -0.59 -0.84
CA ARG A 71 -10.66 -0.05 0.21
C ARG A 71 -9.26 -0.63 0.11
N PHE A 72 -8.29 0.16 0.57
CA PHE A 72 -6.93 -0.31 0.74
C PHE A 72 -6.31 0.33 1.98
N TYR A 73 -5.34 -0.37 2.57
CA TYR A 73 -4.64 0.10 3.75
C TYR A 73 -3.23 -0.46 3.83
N PHE A 74 -2.36 0.30 4.53
CA PHE A 74 -0.99 -0.09 4.82
C PHE A 74 -0.88 -0.71 6.20
N GLY A 75 0.00 -1.71 6.34
CA GLY A 75 0.28 -2.40 7.59
C GLY A 75 -0.98 -2.91 8.27
N PRO A 76 -1.10 -2.70 9.58
CA PRO A 76 -2.27 -3.13 10.36
C PRO A 76 -3.52 -2.23 10.15
N GLY A 77 -3.51 -1.34 9.16
CA GLY A 77 -4.62 -0.41 8.90
C GLY A 77 -4.34 1.03 9.35
N PHE A 78 -3.07 1.39 9.56
CA PHE A 78 -2.66 2.74 9.96
C PHE A 78 -3.08 3.80 8.94
N TRP A 79 -2.84 3.55 7.64
CA TRP A 79 -3.27 4.40 6.56
C TRP A 79 -4.30 3.67 5.73
N LYS A 80 -5.56 4.08 5.85
CA LYS A 80 -6.69 3.44 5.17
C LYS A 80 -7.42 4.45 4.29
N ARG A 81 -7.74 4.03 3.07
CA ARG A 81 -8.61 4.77 2.15
C ARG A 81 -9.76 3.85 1.71
N SER A 82 -10.93 4.42 1.58
CA SER A 82 -12.13 3.70 1.17
C SER A 82 -12.94 4.56 0.18
N PHE A 83 -13.41 3.93 -0.90
CA PHE A 83 -14.15 4.58 -1.96
C PHE A 83 -15.39 3.76 -2.30
N PRO A 84 -16.59 4.39 -2.39
CA PRO A 84 -17.76 3.72 -2.90
C PRO A 84 -17.52 3.25 -4.35
N LEU A 85 -17.93 2.03 -4.69
CA LEU A 85 -17.74 1.49 -6.06
C LEU A 85 -18.43 2.35 -7.13
N ARG A 86 -19.52 3.02 -6.78
CA ARG A 86 -20.25 3.96 -7.68
C ARG A 86 -19.44 5.20 -8.07
N ASP A 87 -18.41 5.54 -7.30
CA ASP A 87 -17.55 6.69 -7.56
C ASP A 87 -16.36 6.33 -8.45
N ILE A 88 -16.12 5.06 -8.70
CA ILE A 88 -15.07 4.56 -9.58
C ILE A 88 -15.61 4.54 -11.01
N GLN A 89 -15.09 5.43 -11.85
CA GLN A 89 -15.51 5.63 -13.23
C GLN A 89 -14.73 4.78 -14.24
N GLY A 90 -13.49 4.42 -13.90
CA GLY A 90 -12.61 3.64 -14.75
C GLY A 90 -11.63 2.80 -13.96
N VAL A 91 -11.32 1.63 -14.50
CA VAL A 91 -10.35 0.68 -13.90
C VAL A 91 -9.41 0.21 -15.01
N LYS A 92 -8.10 0.43 -14.84
CA LYS A 92 -7.08 0.01 -15.81
C LYS A 92 -5.91 -0.66 -15.11
N VAL A 93 -5.39 -1.73 -15.72
CA VAL A 93 -4.11 -2.31 -15.29
C VAL A 93 -2.99 -1.50 -15.93
N VAL A 94 -2.05 -1.05 -15.09
CA VAL A 94 -0.92 -0.22 -15.51
C VAL A 94 0.39 -0.74 -14.95
N ARG A 95 1.48 -0.37 -15.61
CA ARG A 95 2.84 -0.60 -15.12
C ARG A 95 3.49 0.74 -14.84
N ASN A 96 3.88 0.97 -13.59
CA ASN A 96 4.57 2.17 -13.19
C ASN A 96 6.03 2.13 -13.65
N PRO A 97 6.60 3.25 -14.07
CA PRO A 97 8.04 3.38 -14.25
C PRO A 97 8.79 3.14 -12.94
N ALA A 98 9.96 2.52 -13.01
CA ALA A 98 10.76 2.20 -11.82
C ALA A 98 11.16 3.45 -11.00
N TYR A 99 11.33 4.60 -11.65
CA TYR A 99 11.68 5.86 -11.00
C TYR A 99 10.53 6.46 -10.15
N TYR A 100 9.30 5.97 -10.29
CA TYR A 100 8.21 6.33 -9.36
C TYR A 100 8.46 5.76 -7.96
N GLY A 101 9.24 4.67 -7.84
CA GLY A 101 9.58 4.05 -6.57
C GLY A 101 8.38 3.49 -5.82
N TRP A 102 8.54 3.39 -4.50
CA TRP A 102 7.56 2.78 -3.59
C TRP A 102 7.14 3.76 -2.49
N GLY A 103 6.04 3.46 -1.83
CA GLY A 103 5.43 4.30 -0.78
C GLY A 103 4.20 5.04 -1.27
N ILE A 104 3.85 6.10 -0.56
CA ILE A 104 2.74 7.01 -0.88
C ILE A 104 3.34 8.25 -1.51
N ARG A 105 2.97 8.56 -2.74
CA ARG A 105 3.49 9.76 -3.42
C ARG A 105 2.58 10.26 -4.54
N TYR A 106 2.72 11.53 -4.84
CA TYR A 106 2.05 12.15 -5.97
C TYR A 106 2.91 12.04 -7.24
N THR A 107 2.29 11.62 -8.34
CA THR A 107 2.93 11.45 -9.65
C THR A 107 2.20 12.26 -10.71
N PHE A 108 2.73 12.31 -11.94
CA PHE A 108 2.05 12.95 -13.07
C PHE A 108 0.68 12.34 -13.42
N HIS A 109 0.40 11.12 -12.92
CA HIS A 109 -0.86 10.39 -13.12
C HIS A 109 -1.74 10.38 -11.86
N GLY A 110 -1.47 11.23 -10.87
CA GLY A 110 -2.17 11.28 -9.60
C GLY A 110 -1.45 10.53 -8.47
N TRP A 111 -2.19 10.21 -7.43
CA TRP A 111 -1.64 9.54 -6.25
C TRP A 111 -1.27 8.09 -6.52
N LEU A 112 -0.06 7.71 -6.13
CA LEU A 112 0.46 6.34 -6.17
C LEU A 112 0.58 5.80 -4.74
N TYR A 113 0.00 4.62 -4.50
CA TYR A 113 0.09 3.84 -3.28
C TYR A 113 0.70 2.48 -3.62
N ASN A 114 1.96 2.26 -3.27
CA ASN A 114 2.68 1.04 -3.64
C ASN A 114 3.70 0.64 -2.56
N VAL A 115 3.85 -0.65 -2.30
CA VAL A 115 4.86 -1.18 -1.36
C VAL A 115 5.95 -1.99 -2.05
N SER A 116 5.64 -2.60 -3.21
CA SER A 116 6.62 -3.33 -4.01
C SER A 116 6.15 -3.54 -5.45
N GLY A 117 7.06 -3.96 -6.32
CA GLY A 117 6.75 -4.21 -7.72
C GLY A 117 6.48 -2.93 -8.53
N LEU A 118 6.10 -3.12 -9.78
CA LEU A 118 5.81 -2.04 -10.72
C LEU A 118 4.38 -2.11 -11.28
N ARG A 119 3.63 -3.19 -10.99
CA ARG A 119 2.27 -3.35 -11.46
C ARG A 119 1.29 -2.70 -10.50
N ALA A 120 0.26 -2.07 -11.06
CA ALA A 120 -0.77 -1.39 -10.29
C ALA A 120 -2.10 -1.42 -11.04
N VAL A 121 -3.17 -1.15 -10.32
CA VAL A 121 -4.46 -0.80 -10.90
C VAL A 121 -4.63 0.71 -10.77
N GLU A 122 -4.90 1.35 -11.88
CA GLU A 122 -5.27 2.76 -11.98
C GLU A 122 -6.79 2.86 -11.89
N LEU A 123 -7.25 3.70 -11.00
CA LEU A 123 -8.66 3.96 -10.74
C LEU A 123 -8.93 5.44 -10.99
N ASP A 124 -9.96 5.71 -11.76
CA ASP A 124 -10.49 7.05 -11.93
C ASP A 124 -11.67 7.24 -10.97
N ILE A 125 -11.45 8.09 -9.96
CA ILE A 125 -12.39 8.30 -8.87
C ILE A 125 -12.99 9.69 -8.99
N ARG A 126 -14.31 9.76 -9.05
CA ARG A 126 -15.05 11.02 -9.28
C ARG A 126 -14.66 12.13 -8.29
N SER A 127 -14.40 11.80 -7.04
CA SER A 127 -14.12 12.78 -5.98
C SER A 127 -12.65 13.19 -5.87
N GLU A 128 -11.71 12.38 -6.39
CA GLU A 128 -10.27 12.57 -6.15
C GLU A 128 -9.42 12.53 -7.42
N GLY A 129 -10.03 12.23 -8.57
CA GLY A 129 -9.30 12.03 -9.82
C GLY A 129 -8.61 10.66 -9.87
N THR A 130 -7.48 10.60 -10.54
CA THR A 130 -6.79 9.33 -10.78
C THR A 130 -5.93 8.93 -9.60
N ILE A 131 -6.10 7.69 -9.14
CA ILE A 131 -5.21 7.04 -8.16
C ILE A 131 -4.66 5.74 -8.73
N ARG A 132 -3.45 5.35 -8.30
CA ARG A 132 -2.82 4.07 -8.62
C ARG A 132 -2.54 3.29 -7.35
N VAL A 133 -3.03 2.06 -7.31
CA VAL A 133 -2.80 1.15 -6.17
C VAL A 133 -1.99 -0.05 -6.64
N GLY A 134 -0.80 -0.22 -6.06
CA GLY A 134 0.10 -1.32 -6.34
C GLY A 134 -0.50 -2.66 -5.91
N THR A 135 -0.32 -3.67 -6.75
CA THR A 135 -0.75 -5.03 -6.46
C THR A 135 0.06 -6.04 -7.26
N ASN A 136 0.27 -7.23 -6.69
CA ASN A 136 0.86 -8.37 -7.39
C ASN A 136 -0.15 -9.09 -8.29
N GLU A 137 -1.46 -8.83 -8.12
CA GLU A 137 -2.56 -9.46 -8.86
C GLU A 137 -3.48 -8.45 -9.56
N PRO A 138 -2.95 -7.60 -10.47
CA PRO A 138 -3.71 -6.48 -11.01
C PRO A 138 -4.92 -6.91 -11.84
N GLU A 139 -4.82 -8.02 -12.57
CA GLU A 139 -5.94 -8.52 -13.38
C GLU A 139 -7.07 -9.09 -12.53
N GLN A 140 -6.74 -9.74 -11.42
CA GLN A 140 -7.75 -10.26 -10.49
C GLN A 140 -8.47 -9.11 -9.78
N LEU A 141 -7.72 -8.10 -9.33
CA LEU A 141 -8.29 -6.90 -8.73
C LEU A 141 -9.21 -6.15 -9.70
N ARG A 142 -8.77 -5.98 -10.96
CA ARG A 142 -9.61 -5.36 -12.00
C ARG A 142 -10.91 -6.11 -12.19
N LYS A 143 -10.84 -7.44 -12.37
CA LYS A 143 -12.03 -8.29 -12.54
C LYS A 143 -12.97 -8.21 -11.33
N ALA A 144 -12.42 -8.23 -10.12
CA ALA A 144 -13.22 -8.13 -8.89
C ALA A 144 -13.97 -6.78 -8.81
N LEU A 145 -13.31 -5.68 -9.20
CA LEU A 145 -13.93 -4.36 -9.26
C LEU A 145 -15.03 -4.29 -10.32
N GLU A 146 -14.75 -4.77 -11.54
CA GLU A 146 -15.73 -4.79 -12.64
C GLU A 146 -16.97 -5.63 -12.29
N GLN A 147 -16.76 -6.81 -11.66
CA GLN A 147 -17.86 -7.66 -11.20
C GLN A 147 -18.67 -7.05 -10.06
N ALA A 148 -17.99 -6.35 -9.14
CA ALA A 148 -18.68 -5.70 -8.02
C ALA A 148 -19.47 -4.45 -8.43
N GLN A 149 -19.11 -3.83 -9.56
CA GLN A 149 -19.86 -2.71 -10.15
C GLN A 149 -21.08 -3.13 -10.97
N GLN A 150 -21.15 -4.40 -11.40
CA GLN A 150 -22.33 -4.90 -12.11
C GLN A 150 -23.50 -5.03 -11.13
N PRO A 151 -24.67 -4.47 -11.44
CA PRO A 151 -25.84 -4.66 -10.61
C PRO A 151 -26.16 -6.18 -10.54
N VAL A 152 -26.43 -6.66 -9.35
CA VAL A 152 -26.92 -8.01 -9.16
C VAL A 152 -28.28 -8.08 -9.88
N ALA A 153 -28.32 -8.88 -10.96
CA ALA A 153 -29.53 -9.08 -11.76
C ALA A 153 -30.60 -9.80 -10.93
#